data_d038da74b0d9503e6e45044b944f1f8e
#
_entry.id   d038da74b0d9503e6e45044b944f1f8e
#
_cell.length_a   1.000
_cell.length_b   1.000
_cell.length_c   1.000
_cell.angle_alpha   90.00
_cell.angle_beta   90.00
_cell.angle_gamma   90.00
#
_symmetry.space_group_name_H-M   'P 1'
#
loop_
_entity.id
_entity.type
_entity.pdbx_description
1 polymer ?
#
loop_
_entity_poly.entity_id
_entity_poly.type
_entity_poly.pdbx_seq_one_letter_code
_entity_poly.pdbx_strand_id
1 'polypeptide(L)'
;MISKIRIFIAVTIMLSASGCGLIFIGAENVGETIFSSPQKVKSKVKNPIKPEVKLSALWIGHSSVLLQIYDKVLLLDPVFNNVISGVMTRKQTAAFDIDDLPKLDMILVSHAHMDHLSISTLADLEEKFASAKLIFPEGTEEFLPGYDFEFIRLKTGNSFKKNYIGGSEIIDSVKITAVYALHYGGRFGLDSYVWQMPGCTGYIIEYKDITVFYGGDTAYDDKAFKRIGEKFDIDLALIPIGPCRDCEEISNFSHVTSYGALLMFDDLKADNMIPVHYGALTYRRDPDFPLLVLKDLIEKNDNTNSMAGIDRKYSERIKILDEGEQMVFEYIEIKN
;
A
#
# COMPACT_ATOMS: atom_id res chain seq x y z
N MET A 1 39.34 20.48 -11.30
CA MET A 1 38.34 20.16 -12.36
C MET A 1 38.33 18.66 -12.66
N ILE A 2 39.44 18.00 -12.91
CA ILE A 2 39.56 16.57 -13.27
C ILE A 2 39.06 15.64 -12.13
N SER A 3 39.24 15.97 -10.85
CA SER A 3 38.74 15.17 -9.72
C SER A 3 37.22 15.16 -9.62
N LYS A 4 36.53 16.28 -9.85
CA LYS A 4 35.08 16.39 -9.84
C LYS A 4 34.44 15.63 -11.01
N ILE A 5 35.10 15.60 -12.17
CA ILE A 5 34.64 14.84 -13.36
C ILE A 5 34.79 13.34 -13.09
N ARG A 6 35.87 12.89 -12.44
CA ARG A 6 36.03 11.47 -12.10
C ARG A 6 35.02 11.00 -11.05
N ILE A 7 34.69 11.84 -10.07
CA ILE A 7 33.62 11.54 -9.09
C ILE A 7 32.26 11.48 -9.79
N PHE A 8 31.96 12.43 -10.69
CA PHE A 8 30.73 12.42 -11.46
C PHE A 8 30.61 11.17 -12.33
N ILE A 9 31.66 10.78 -13.04
CA ILE A 9 31.69 9.56 -13.86
C ILE A 9 31.59 8.30 -12.99
N ALA A 10 32.26 8.23 -11.84
CA ALA A 10 32.16 7.09 -10.93
C ALA A 10 30.76 6.95 -10.32
N VAL A 11 30.12 8.05 -9.95
CA VAL A 11 28.73 8.08 -9.49
C VAL A 11 27.79 7.64 -10.61
N THR A 12 27.98 8.14 -11.83
CA THR A 12 27.14 7.74 -13.00
C THR A 12 27.31 6.26 -13.32
N ILE A 13 28.52 5.70 -13.23
CA ILE A 13 28.77 4.27 -13.46
C ILE A 13 28.20 3.41 -12.33
N MET A 14 28.35 3.81 -11.05
CA MET A 14 27.67 3.13 -9.93
C MET A 14 26.14 3.16 -10.10
N LEU A 15 25.60 4.29 -10.52
CA LEU A 15 24.18 4.47 -10.77
C LEU A 15 23.68 3.61 -11.95
N SER A 16 24.48 3.40 -12.99
CA SER A 16 24.12 2.54 -14.12
C SER A 16 24.29 1.04 -13.86
N ALA A 17 25.15 0.65 -12.92
CA ALA A 17 25.37 -0.75 -12.54
C ALA A 17 24.34 -1.26 -11.51
N SER A 18 23.69 -0.35 -10.77
CA SER A 18 22.62 -0.69 -9.85
C SER A 18 21.32 -0.79 -10.65
N GLY A 19 20.81 -1.97 -10.90
CA GLY A 19 19.51 -2.23 -11.56
C GLY A 19 18.30 -1.63 -10.83
N CYS A 20 18.48 -0.56 -10.09
CA CYS A 20 17.45 0.13 -9.32
C CYS A 20 16.61 1.04 -10.20
N GLY A 21 15.37 0.66 -10.42
CA GLY A 21 14.37 1.47 -11.10
C GLY A 21 14.24 2.91 -10.57
N LEU A 22 14.52 3.15 -9.29
CA LEU A 22 14.50 4.47 -8.65
C LEU A 22 15.50 5.48 -9.26
N ILE A 23 16.68 5.02 -9.68
CA ILE A 23 17.69 5.90 -10.27
C ILE A 23 17.32 6.29 -11.71
N PHE A 24 16.79 5.33 -12.47
CA PHE A 24 16.25 5.61 -13.80
C PHE A 24 14.98 6.47 -13.71
N ILE A 25 14.11 6.22 -12.76
CA ILE A 25 12.94 7.03 -12.46
C ILE A 25 13.37 8.45 -12.09
N GLY A 26 14.37 8.62 -11.23
CA GLY A 26 14.90 9.93 -10.86
C GLY A 26 15.52 10.69 -12.04
N ALA A 27 16.26 10.01 -12.92
CA ALA A 27 16.87 10.64 -14.10
C ALA A 27 15.83 11.06 -15.14
N GLU A 28 14.80 10.28 -15.38
CA GLU A 28 13.70 10.60 -16.31
C GLU A 28 12.77 11.69 -15.75
N ASN A 29 12.60 11.78 -14.42
CA ASN A 29 11.66 12.69 -13.79
C ASN A 29 12.30 13.88 -13.03
N VAL A 30 13.62 14.03 -13.05
CA VAL A 30 14.32 15.15 -12.39
C VAL A 30 13.76 16.51 -12.80
N GLY A 31 13.43 16.70 -14.08
CA GLY A 31 12.81 17.92 -14.57
C GLY A 31 11.42 18.14 -13.98
N GLU A 32 10.58 17.13 -13.99
CA GLU A 32 9.24 17.22 -13.41
C GLU A 32 9.28 17.39 -11.90
N THR A 33 10.14 16.67 -11.19
CA THR A 33 10.28 16.78 -9.73
C THR A 33 10.76 18.16 -9.27
N ILE A 34 11.63 18.82 -10.06
CA ILE A 34 12.16 20.15 -9.73
C ILE A 34 11.17 21.25 -10.06
N PHE A 35 10.38 21.11 -11.11
CA PHE A 35 9.54 22.18 -11.65
C PHE A 35 8.04 21.98 -11.45
N SER A 36 7.58 20.79 -11.04
CA SER A 36 6.17 20.54 -10.76
C SER A 36 5.87 20.66 -9.27
N SER A 37 4.67 21.15 -8.99
CA SER A 37 4.09 21.10 -7.65
C SER A 37 2.81 20.28 -7.72
N PRO A 38 2.51 19.45 -6.70
CA PRO A 38 1.26 18.71 -6.66
C PRO A 38 0.06 19.63 -6.83
N GLN A 39 -0.90 19.21 -7.62
CA GLN A 39 -2.18 19.88 -7.67
C GLN A 39 -2.91 19.69 -6.34
N LYS A 40 -3.79 20.61 -5.97
CA LYS A 40 -4.65 20.39 -4.81
C LYS A 40 -5.59 19.22 -5.08
N VAL A 41 -5.70 18.31 -4.14
CA VAL A 41 -6.70 17.25 -4.19
C VAL A 41 -8.10 17.85 -4.34
N LYS A 42 -8.94 17.26 -5.19
CA LYS A 42 -10.29 17.80 -5.50
C LYS A 42 -11.17 17.92 -4.26
N SER A 43 -11.08 16.95 -3.36
CA SER A 43 -11.92 16.85 -2.17
C SER A 43 -11.05 16.67 -0.94
N LYS A 44 -10.54 17.78 -0.37
CA LYS A 44 -9.78 17.71 0.88
C LYS A 44 -10.72 17.41 2.04
N VAL A 45 -10.45 16.32 2.76
CA VAL A 45 -11.31 15.83 3.84
C VAL A 45 -10.90 16.49 5.14
N LYS A 46 -11.86 17.19 5.80
CA LYS A 46 -11.64 17.85 7.10
C LYS A 46 -12.00 16.95 8.29
N ASN A 47 -12.92 16.03 8.11
CA ASN A 47 -13.34 15.08 9.13
C ASN A 47 -13.24 13.64 8.58
N PRO A 48 -12.05 13.04 8.60
CA PRO A 48 -11.84 11.72 8.02
C PRO A 48 -12.44 10.57 8.83
N ILE A 49 -12.78 10.81 10.11
CA ILE A 49 -13.42 9.82 10.97
C ILE A 49 -14.94 9.92 10.81
N LYS A 50 -15.60 8.80 10.56
CA LYS A 50 -17.04 8.72 10.39
C LYS A 50 -17.71 8.20 11.67
N PRO A 51 -18.82 8.79 12.10
CA PRO A 51 -19.59 8.23 13.21
C PRO A 51 -20.32 6.96 12.76
N GLU A 52 -20.56 6.04 13.71
CA GLU A 52 -21.46 4.90 13.56
C GLU A 52 -21.16 3.98 12.36
N VAL A 53 -19.89 3.83 12.02
CA VAL A 53 -19.44 2.90 10.99
C VAL A 53 -18.80 1.65 11.59
N LYS A 54 -19.01 0.51 10.96
CA LYS A 54 -18.23 -0.71 11.22
C LYS A 54 -16.94 -0.70 10.41
N LEU A 55 -17.02 -0.35 9.13
CA LEU A 55 -15.89 -0.33 8.22
C LEU A 55 -15.96 0.85 7.27
N SER A 56 -14.91 1.66 7.24
CA SER A 56 -14.69 2.65 6.18
C SER A 56 -13.22 2.74 5.79
N ALA A 57 -12.97 3.06 4.53
CA ALA A 57 -11.64 3.29 3.99
C ALA A 57 -11.60 4.61 3.22
N LEU A 58 -10.59 5.45 3.49
CA LEU A 58 -10.30 6.67 2.75
C LEU A 58 -8.97 6.50 2.03
N TRP A 59 -8.98 6.59 0.70
CA TRP A 59 -7.76 6.50 -0.08
C TRP A 59 -7.01 7.83 -0.08
N ILE A 60 -5.82 7.86 0.51
CA ILE A 60 -4.97 9.05 0.60
C ILE A 60 -4.17 9.23 -0.69
N GLY A 61 -4.00 8.16 -1.44
CA GLY A 61 -3.21 8.05 -2.67
C GLY A 61 -2.05 7.08 -2.54
N HIS A 62 -1.60 6.51 -3.66
CA HIS A 62 -0.62 5.42 -3.72
C HIS A 62 -1.06 4.23 -2.88
N SER A 63 -0.24 3.77 -1.93
CA SER A 63 -0.60 2.71 -0.99
C SER A 63 -1.15 3.22 0.34
N SER A 64 -1.21 4.56 0.52
CA SER A 64 -1.65 5.16 1.78
C SER A 64 -3.17 5.12 1.92
N VAL A 65 -3.66 4.49 2.99
CA VAL A 65 -5.09 4.38 3.29
C VAL A 65 -5.33 4.69 4.77
N LEU A 66 -6.35 5.51 5.05
CA LEU A 66 -6.94 5.61 6.39
C LEU A 66 -8.07 4.58 6.49
N LEU A 67 -7.89 3.63 7.37
CA LEU A 67 -8.85 2.57 7.67
C LEU A 67 -9.50 2.86 9.02
N GLN A 68 -10.83 2.84 9.07
CA GLN A 68 -11.58 2.87 10.32
C GLN A 68 -12.38 1.59 10.46
N ILE A 69 -12.17 0.87 11.56
CA ILE A 69 -12.94 -0.32 11.92
C ILE A 69 -13.56 -0.05 13.30
N TYR A 70 -14.86 0.20 13.33
CA TYR A 70 -15.59 0.67 14.52
C TYR A 70 -14.93 1.91 15.13
N ASP A 71 -14.47 1.78 16.37
CA ASP A 71 -13.77 2.83 17.12
C ASP A 71 -12.25 2.88 16.86
N LYS A 72 -11.69 1.99 16.04
CA LYS A 72 -10.26 1.93 15.75
C LYS A 72 -9.93 2.64 14.46
N VAL A 73 -8.84 3.41 14.48
CA VAL A 73 -8.35 4.23 13.38
C VAL A 73 -6.92 3.84 13.07
N LEU A 74 -6.67 3.38 11.84
CA LEU A 74 -5.40 2.89 11.39
C LEU A 74 -4.93 3.64 10.15
N LEU A 75 -3.63 3.94 10.06
CA LEU A 75 -2.98 4.40 8.83
C LEU A 75 -2.12 3.27 8.26
N LEU A 76 -2.32 2.97 6.99
CA LEU A 76 -1.58 1.96 6.25
C LEU A 76 -0.61 2.67 5.30
N ASP A 77 0.68 2.34 5.39
CA ASP A 77 1.79 2.92 4.62
C ASP A 77 1.65 4.46 4.43
N PRO A 78 1.63 5.25 5.52
CA PRO A 78 1.30 6.66 5.44
C PRO A 78 2.45 7.48 4.81
N VAL A 79 2.17 8.09 3.66
CA VAL A 79 3.07 9.02 2.95
C VAL A 79 2.30 10.28 2.59
N PHE A 80 2.50 11.35 3.35
CA PHE A 80 1.82 12.64 3.18
C PHE A 80 2.66 13.68 2.43
N ASN A 81 3.94 13.39 2.24
CA ASN A 81 4.87 14.31 1.59
C ASN A 81 4.54 14.53 0.11
N ASN A 82 4.68 15.77 -0.33
CA ASN A 82 4.51 16.14 -1.74
C ASN A 82 5.63 15.58 -2.63
N VAL A 83 6.84 15.47 -2.07
CA VAL A 83 8.02 14.94 -2.76
C VAL A 83 8.58 13.79 -1.93
N ILE A 84 8.66 12.61 -2.54
CA ILE A 84 9.15 11.38 -1.92
C ILE A 84 10.61 11.23 -2.30
N SER A 85 11.49 11.22 -1.27
CA SER A 85 12.94 11.03 -1.42
C SER A 85 13.65 11.98 -2.40
N GLY A 86 13.02 13.11 -2.71
CA GLY A 86 13.58 14.10 -3.65
C GLY A 86 13.55 13.68 -5.12
N VAL A 87 12.92 12.56 -5.45
CA VAL A 87 12.93 11.97 -6.82
C VAL A 87 11.55 11.66 -7.40
N MET A 88 10.51 11.61 -6.58
CA MET A 88 9.14 11.38 -7.01
C MET A 88 8.23 12.45 -6.45
N THR A 89 7.34 12.99 -7.25
CA THR A 89 6.37 14.01 -6.83
C THR A 89 4.96 13.41 -6.85
N ARG A 90 4.15 13.74 -5.86
CA ARG A 90 2.73 13.42 -5.91
C ARG A 90 2.05 14.24 -7.01
N LYS A 91 1.09 13.63 -7.71
CA LYS A 91 0.23 14.36 -8.66
C LYS A 91 -0.72 15.31 -7.93
N GLN A 92 -1.22 14.89 -6.78
CA GLN A 92 -2.10 15.67 -5.91
C GLN A 92 -1.55 15.71 -4.49
N THR A 93 -1.89 16.76 -3.74
CA THR A 93 -1.59 16.83 -2.29
C THR A 93 -2.35 15.72 -1.55
N ALA A 94 -1.88 15.32 -0.37
CA ALA A 94 -2.57 14.31 0.44
C ALA A 94 -4.04 14.69 0.70
N ALA A 95 -4.87 13.69 0.82
CA ALA A 95 -6.33 13.78 0.93
C ALA A 95 -6.83 14.59 2.14
N PHE A 96 -6.06 14.65 3.21
CA PHE A 96 -6.31 15.45 4.41
C PHE A 96 -4.98 15.89 5.03
N ASP A 97 -5.02 16.87 5.92
CA ASP A 97 -3.86 17.23 6.74
C ASP A 97 -3.84 16.38 8.01
N ILE A 98 -2.65 16.04 8.50
CA ILE A 98 -2.50 15.26 9.75
C ILE A 98 -3.24 15.94 10.90
N ASP A 99 -3.30 17.30 10.88
CA ASP A 99 -4.04 18.09 11.86
C ASP A 99 -5.56 17.87 11.83
N ASP A 100 -6.12 17.47 10.71
CA ASP A 100 -7.54 17.16 10.58
C ASP A 100 -7.92 15.77 11.15
N LEU A 101 -6.92 14.93 11.50
CA LEU A 101 -7.15 13.62 12.11
C LEU A 101 -7.29 13.78 13.64
N PRO A 102 -8.45 13.47 14.23
CA PRO A 102 -8.66 13.68 15.67
C PRO A 102 -8.09 12.55 16.53
N LYS A 103 -7.82 11.39 15.94
CA LYS A 103 -7.40 10.16 16.63
C LYS A 103 -6.61 9.26 15.69
N LEU A 104 -5.61 8.58 16.22
CA LEU A 104 -4.89 7.51 15.55
C LEU A 104 -4.50 6.44 16.58
N ASP A 105 -4.88 5.19 16.32
CA ASP A 105 -4.56 4.07 17.19
C ASP A 105 -3.31 3.33 16.72
N MET A 106 -3.19 3.11 15.40
CA MET A 106 -2.13 2.26 14.82
C MET A 106 -1.64 2.80 13.48
N ILE A 107 -0.36 2.56 13.20
CA ILE A 107 0.30 2.78 11.92
C ILE A 107 0.88 1.43 11.50
N LEU A 108 0.51 0.95 10.31
CA LEU A 108 1.04 -0.28 9.72
C LEU A 108 1.94 0.10 8.55
N VAL A 109 3.18 -0.39 8.57
CA VAL A 109 4.14 -0.24 7.47
C VAL A 109 4.41 -1.61 6.87
N SER A 110 4.17 -1.77 5.57
CA SER A 110 4.35 -3.04 4.87
C SER A 110 5.82 -3.37 4.63
N HIS A 111 6.63 -2.37 4.31
CA HIS A 111 8.08 -2.49 4.08
C HIS A 111 8.77 -1.12 4.06
N ALA A 112 10.10 -1.11 3.96
CA ALA A 112 10.90 0.10 4.15
C ALA A 112 11.11 0.95 2.89
N HIS A 113 10.54 0.62 1.71
CA HIS A 113 10.63 1.48 0.53
C HIS A 113 10.10 2.89 0.80
N MET A 114 10.66 3.87 0.12
CA MET A 114 10.44 5.29 0.45
C MET A 114 9.04 5.78 0.18
N ASP A 115 8.30 5.11 -0.69
CA ASP A 115 6.92 5.37 -1.06
C ASP A 115 5.90 4.62 -0.16
N HIS A 116 6.38 3.89 0.85
CA HIS A 116 5.60 3.22 1.91
C HIS A 116 6.02 3.68 3.30
N LEU A 117 7.33 3.80 3.57
CA LEU A 117 7.87 4.28 4.82
C LEU A 117 8.40 5.71 4.65
N SER A 118 7.60 6.71 5.00
CA SER A 118 8.00 8.12 5.02
C SER A 118 8.45 8.52 6.42
N ILE A 119 9.76 8.74 6.59
CA ILE A 119 10.36 9.15 7.87
C ILE A 119 9.78 10.49 8.35
N SER A 120 9.61 11.48 7.45
CA SER A 120 9.05 12.77 7.83
C SER A 120 7.55 12.69 8.16
N THR A 121 6.76 11.88 7.44
CA THR A 121 5.36 11.66 7.80
C THR A 121 5.25 10.99 9.17
N LEU A 122 6.11 10.02 9.48
CA LEU A 122 6.10 9.40 10.81
C LEU A 122 6.49 10.37 11.92
N ALA A 123 7.44 11.30 11.67
CA ALA A 123 7.78 12.35 12.63
C ALA A 123 6.59 13.30 12.89
N ASP A 124 5.90 13.74 11.83
CA ASP A 124 4.70 14.58 11.96
C ASP A 124 3.56 13.86 12.70
N LEU A 125 3.41 12.54 12.48
CA LEU A 125 2.44 11.71 13.19
C LEU A 125 2.81 11.49 14.65
N GLU A 126 4.10 11.32 14.96
CA GLU A 126 4.61 11.18 16.33
C GLU A 126 4.32 12.43 17.17
N GLU A 127 4.57 13.62 16.61
CA GLU A 127 4.32 14.89 17.31
C GLU A 127 2.87 14.97 17.83
N LYS A 128 1.93 14.42 17.08
CA LYS A 128 0.51 14.47 17.42
C LYS A 128 -0.03 13.22 18.10
N PHE A 129 0.50 12.05 17.77
CA PHE A 129 -0.02 10.73 18.14
C PHE A 129 1.04 9.79 18.69
N ALA A 130 1.94 10.26 19.58
CA ALA A 130 3.01 9.45 20.14
C ALA A 130 2.55 8.15 20.82
N SER A 131 1.27 8.08 21.25
CA SER A 131 0.68 6.87 21.83
C SER A 131 0.20 5.84 20.81
N ALA A 132 0.20 6.18 19.52
CA ALA A 132 -0.14 5.22 18.47
C ALA A 132 0.91 4.10 18.41
N LYS A 133 0.49 2.90 17.95
CA LYS A 133 1.39 1.76 17.78
C LYS A 133 1.94 1.74 16.36
N LEU A 134 3.26 1.60 16.19
CA LEU A 134 3.90 1.44 14.90
C LEU A 134 4.23 -0.03 14.66
N ILE A 135 3.50 -0.65 13.73
CA ILE A 135 3.57 -2.06 13.38
C ILE A 135 4.33 -2.22 12.05
N PHE A 136 5.32 -3.11 12.00
CA PHE A 136 6.16 -3.32 10.82
C PHE A 136 6.76 -4.73 10.78
N PRO A 137 7.20 -5.24 9.61
CA PRO A 137 7.89 -6.53 9.52
C PRO A 137 9.31 -6.46 10.08
N GLU A 138 9.79 -7.57 10.62
CA GLU A 138 11.19 -7.74 11.04
C GLU A 138 12.14 -7.25 9.95
N GLY A 139 13.07 -6.39 10.32
CA GLY A 139 14.06 -5.81 9.45
C GLY A 139 13.81 -4.35 9.07
N THR A 140 12.56 -3.89 9.12
CA THR A 140 12.22 -2.48 8.85
C THR A 140 12.77 -1.55 9.92
N GLU A 141 13.00 -2.04 11.14
CA GLU A 141 13.55 -1.27 12.27
C GLU A 141 14.92 -0.64 11.98
N GLU A 142 15.71 -1.21 11.07
CA GLU A 142 17.03 -0.67 10.68
C GLU A 142 16.92 0.70 9.98
N PHE A 143 15.73 1.02 9.46
CA PHE A 143 15.46 2.26 8.75
C PHE A 143 14.63 3.26 9.56
N LEU A 144 14.22 2.88 10.78
CA LEU A 144 13.43 3.73 11.66
C LEU A 144 14.34 4.55 12.58
N PRO A 145 14.17 5.88 12.65
CA PRO A 145 14.74 6.67 13.74
C PRO A 145 14.20 6.23 15.11
N GLY A 146 14.80 6.76 16.17
CA GLY A 146 14.29 6.56 17.52
C GLY A 146 13.03 7.41 17.75
N TYR A 147 11.87 6.90 17.36
CA TYR A 147 10.58 7.48 17.67
C TYR A 147 10.07 7.05 19.05
N ASP A 148 9.18 7.85 19.62
CA ASP A 148 8.50 7.54 20.90
C ASP A 148 7.31 6.56 20.73
N PHE A 149 6.95 6.19 19.50
CA PHE A 149 5.94 5.14 19.25
C PHE A 149 6.29 3.83 19.95
N GLU A 150 5.29 3.10 20.40
CA GLU A 150 5.49 1.69 20.72
C GLU A 150 5.67 0.88 19.44
N PHE A 151 6.87 0.29 19.27
CA PHE A 151 7.25 -0.52 18.10
C PHE A 151 6.77 -1.95 18.28
N ILE A 152 6.00 -2.44 17.30
CA ILE A 152 5.51 -3.80 17.24
C ILE A 152 6.05 -4.45 15.97
N ARG A 153 7.02 -5.33 16.17
CA ARG A 153 7.72 -6.02 15.10
C ARG A 153 7.09 -7.39 14.84
N LEU A 154 6.62 -7.62 13.62
CA LEU A 154 6.01 -8.89 13.24
C LEU A 154 6.91 -9.68 12.29
N LYS A 155 6.93 -10.99 12.53
CA LYS A 155 7.58 -11.93 11.62
C LYS A 155 6.69 -12.20 10.42
N THR A 156 7.18 -11.94 9.20
CA THR A 156 6.42 -12.19 7.98
C THR A 156 6.25 -13.67 7.67
N GLY A 157 5.34 -13.99 6.74
CA GLY A 157 5.22 -15.33 6.14
C GLY A 157 6.44 -15.71 5.30
N ASN A 158 6.58 -16.99 4.96
CA ASN A 158 7.72 -17.51 4.22
C ASN A 158 7.31 -18.62 3.25
N SER A 159 7.44 -18.38 1.95
CA SER A 159 7.06 -19.32 0.90
C SER A 159 7.93 -20.58 0.87
N PHE A 160 9.23 -20.47 1.14
CA PHE A 160 10.14 -21.63 1.15
C PHE A 160 9.75 -22.66 2.21
N LYS A 161 9.22 -22.21 3.34
CA LYS A 161 8.72 -23.06 4.42
C LYS A 161 7.23 -23.39 4.26
N LYS A 162 6.58 -22.94 3.19
CA LYS A 162 5.12 -23.04 2.98
C LYS A 162 4.30 -22.49 4.15
N ASN A 163 4.86 -21.52 4.86
CA ASN A 163 4.23 -20.81 5.95
C ASN A 163 3.88 -19.38 5.52
N TYR A 164 2.80 -19.24 4.79
CA TYR A 164 2.36 -17.95 4.24
C TYR A 164 1.77 -16.99 5.29
N ILE A 165 1.56 -17.49 6.50
CA ILE A 165 1.03 -16.72 7.62
C ILE A 165 2.13 -16.60 8.65
N GLY A 166 2.50 -15.35 8.95
CA GLY A 166 3.58 -15.00 9.86
C GLY A 166 3.14 -14.86 11.31
N GLY A 167 3.77 -13.93 12.02
CA GLY A 167 3.43 -13.58 13.41
C GLY A 167 2.12 -12.82 13.50
N SER A 168 1.50 -12.90 14.66
CA SER A 168 0.28 -12.15 15.00
C SER A 168 0.41 -11.55 16.37
N GLU A 169 -0.12 -10.32 16.54
CA GLU A 169 -0.25 -9.65 17.82
C GLU A 169 -1.67 -9.13 18.03
N ILE A 170 -2.11 -9.07 19.27
CA ILE A 170 -3.39 -8.46 19.66
C ILE A 170 -3.08 -7.15 20.36
N ILE A 171 -3.45 -6.04 19.72
CA ILE A 171 -3.15 -4.68 20.16
C ILE A 171 -4.48 -3.96 20.36
N ASP A 172 -4.78 -3.58 21.59
CA ASP A 172 -6.05 -2.91 21.93
C ASP A 172 -7.29 -3.61 21.36
N SER A 173 -7.30 -4.94 21.43
CA SER A 173 -8.32 -5.86 20.90
C SER A 173 -8.35 -6.02 19.38
N VAL A 174 -7.52 -5.33 18.61
CA VAL A 174 -7.31 -5.55 17.18
C VAL A 174 -6.25 -6.63 17.02
N LYS A 175 -6.54 -7.68 16.25
CA LYS A 175 -5.55 -8.69 15.91
C LYS A 175 -4.92 -8.35 14.56
N ILE A 176 -3.62 -8.13 14.57
CA ILE A 176 -2.81 -7.90 13.36
C ILE A 176 -1.98 -9.15 13.08
N THR A 177 -2.16 -9.72 11.90
CA THR A 177 -1.39 -10.89 11.43
C THR A 177 -0.58 -10.50 10.21
N ALA A 178 0.73 -10.64 10.28
CA ALA A 178 1.60 -10.52 9.12
C ALA A 178 1.40 -11.71 8.18
N VAL A 179 1.31 -11.44 6.87
CA VAL A 179 1.19 -12.49 5.84
C VAL A 179 2.28 -12.36 4.79
N TYR A 180 2.56 -13.44 4.08
CA TYR A 180 3.56 -13.44 3.03
C TYR A 180 3.25 -12.43 1.93
N ALA A 181 4.29 -11.69 1.53
CA ALA A 181 4.32 -10.87 0.33
C ALA A 181 5.51 -11.29 -0.55
N LEU A 182 5.28 -11.42 -1.86
CA LEU A 182 6.33 -11.71 -2.84
C LEU A 182 6.97 -10.41 -3.29
N HIS A 183 7.75 -9.82 -2.42
CA HIS A 183 8.46 -8.57 -2.62
C HIS A 183 9.81 -8.63 -1.89
N TYR A 184 10.59 -7.56 -1.91
CA TYR A 184 11.88 -7.50 -1.25
C TYR A 184 11.92 -6.35 -0.23
N GLY A 185 12.60 -6.60 0.89
CA GLY A 185 12.87 -5.59 1.91
C GLY A 185 14.04 -4.68 1.50
N GLY A 186 14.37 -3.76 2.38
CA GLY A 186 15.35 -2.72 2.16
C GLY A 186 14.72 -1.37 1.82
N ARG A 187 15.53 -0.31 1.83
CA ARG A 187 15.04 1.05 1.60
C ARG A 187 15.46 1.62 0.24
N PHE A 188 16.65 1.25 -0.21
CA PHE A 188 17.29 1.83 -1.38
C PHE A 188 17.36 0.87 -2.58
N GLY A 189 16.78 -0.32 -2.46
CA GLY A 189 16.80 -1.35 -3.50
C GLY A 189 18.11 -2.14 -3.54
N LEU A 190 19.28 -1.49 -3.40
CA LEU A 190 20.59 -2.16 -3.34
C LEU A 190 20.82 -2.86 -2.01
N ASP A 191 20.32 -2.34 -0.94
CA ASP A 191 20.42 -2.86 0.41
C ASP A 191 19.58 -4.12 0.63
N SER A 192 18.63 -4.42 -0.25
CA SER A 192 17.87 -5.67 -0.22
C SER A 192 18.74 -6.93 -0.30
N TYR A 193 19.90 -6.86 -0.91
CA TYR A 193 20.86 -7.97 -1.00
C TYR A 193 21.64 -8.22 0.30
N VAL A 194 21.71 -7.23 1.18
CA VAL A 194 22.39 -7.33 2.48
C VAL A 194 21.48 -7.97 3.51
N TRP A 195 20.18 -7.97 3.26
CA TRP A 195 19.15 -8.47 4.15
C TRP A 195 18.89 -9.95 3.97
N GLN A 196 19.13 -10.71 5.03
CA GLN A 196 18.75 -12.13 5.08
C GLN A 196 17.25 -12.32 5.33
N MET A 197 16.56 -11.25 5.72
CA MET A 197 15.12 -11.23 6.03
C MET A 197 14.37 -10.55 4.89
N PRO A 198 13.18 -10.99 4.53
CA PRO A 198 12.42 -10.37 3.44
C PRO A 198 12.06 -8.91 3.71
N GLY A 199 11.87 -8.49 4.99
CA GLY A 199 11.58 -7.11 5.38
C GLY A 199 10.31 -6.51 4.76
N CYS A 200 9.42 -7.36 4.21
CA CYS A 200 8.17 -6.98 3.59
C CYS A 200 7.04 -7.94 3.99
N THR A 201 5.83 -7.43 4.10
CA THR A 201 4.66 -8.18 4.51
C THR A 201 3.37 -7.54 4.00
N GLY A 202 2.34 -8.35 3.77
CA GLY A 202 0.95 -7.90 3.84
C GLY A 202 0.41 -8.08 5.26
N TYR A 203 -0.80 -7.64 5.51
CA TYR A 203 -1.47 -7.74 6.80
C TYR A 203 -2.89 -8.26 6.68
N ILE A 204 -3.29 -9.08 7.66
CA ILE A 204 -4.70 -9.33 8.01
C ILE A 204 -4.97 -8.55 9.29
N ILE A 205 -6.01 -7.74 9.28
CA ILE A 205 -6.47 -6.89 10.36
C ILE A 205 -7.85 -7.36 10.78
N GLU A 206 -7.97 -7.94 11.98
CA GLU A 206 -9.21 -8.51 12.50
C GLU A 206 -9.67 -7.70 13.72
N TYR A 207 -10.86 -7.13 13.67
CA TYR A 207 -11.47 -6.46 14.83
C TYR A 207 -12.98 -6.64 14.85
N LYS A 208 -13.50 -7.22 15.93
CA LYS A 208 -14.90 -7.65 16.07
C LYS A 208 -15.27 -8.62 14.94
N ASP A 209 -16.27 -8.26 14.15
CA ASP A 209 -16.78 -9.03 13.01
C ASP A 209 -16.20 -8.57 11.64
N ILE A 210 -15.16 -7.75 11.64
CA ILE A 210 -14.55 -7.20 10.42
C ILE A 210 -13.13 -7.75 10.24
N THR A 211 -12.83 -8.19 9.01
CA THR A 211 -11.51 -8.63 8.58
C THR A 211 -11.08 -7.88 7.33
N VAL A 212 -9.92 -7.22 7.38
CA VAL A 212 -9.35 -6.49 6.24
C VAL A 212 -8.01 -7.11 5.86
N PHE A 213 -7.82 -7.36 4.57
CA PHE A 213 -6.52 -7.69 3.98
C PHE A 213 -5.87 -6.43 3.41
N TYR A 214 -4.61 -6.20 3.72
CA TYR A 214 -3.77 -5.17 3.10
C TYR A 214 -2.55 -5.84 2.47
N GLY A 215 -2.39 -5.69 1.15
CA GLY A 215 -1.34 -6.37 0.40
C GLY A 215 0.06 -5.78 0.58
N GLY A 216 0.18 -4.48 0.88
CA GLY A 216 1.44 -3.76 0.67
C GLY A 216 1.88 -3.92 -0.79
N ASP A 217 3.18 -4.06 -1.03
CA ASP A 217 3.71 -4.44 -2.34
C ASP A 217 3.96 -5.95 -2.41
N THR A 218 3.47 -6.55 -3.48
CA THR A 218 3.65 -7.98 -3.74
C THR A 218 3.49 -8.30 -5.22
N ALA A 219 4.20 -9.32 -5.70
CA ALA A 219 3.82 -10.04 -6.91
C ALA A 219 2.78 -11.11 -6.58
N TYR A 220 2.15 -11.68 -7.60
CA TYR A 220 1.16 -12.73 -7.41
C TYR A 220 1.82 -14.07 -7.06
N ASP A 221 1.32 -14.73 -6.02
CA ASP A 221 1.65 -16.12 -5.65
C ASP A 221 0.34 -16.84 -5.31
N ASP A 222 -0.11 -17.71 -6.21
CA ASP A 222 -1.39 -18.41 -6.09
C ASP A 222 -1.50 -19.27 -4.82
N LYS A 223 -0.41 -19.86 -4.35
CA LYS A 223 -0.41 -20.70 -3.14
C LYS A 223 -0.58 -19.88 -1.88
N ALA A 224 0.06 -18.69 -1.87
CA ALA A 224 -0.04 -17.78 -0.73
C ALA A 224 -1.45 -17.22 -0.61
N PHE A 225 -2.02 -16.65 -1.68
CA PHE A 225 -3.30 -15.97 -1.61
C PHE A 225 -4.47 -16.95 -1.45
N LYS A 226 -4.44 -18.11 -2.10
CA LYS A 226 -5.41 -19.19 -1.82
C LYS A 226 -5.38 -19.63 -0.36
N ARG A 227 -4.17 -19.79 0.20
CA ARG A 227 -4.04 -20.20 1.61
C ARG A 227 -4.54 -19.13 2.59
N ILE A 228 -4.34 -17.85 2.27
CA ILE A 228 -4.87 -16.73 3.05
C ILE A 228 -6.40 -16.72 2.95
N GLY A 229 -6.98 -16.79 1.74
CA GLY A 229 -8.43 -16.80 1.53
C GLY A 229 -9.14 -18.06 2.02
N GLU A 230 -8.40 -19.18 2.24
CA GLU A 230 -8.94 -20.37 2.92
C GLU A 230 -9.01 -20.19 4.44
N LYS A 231 -8.19 -19.30 5.00
CA LYS A 231 -8.05 -19.16 6.45
C LYS A 231 -8.85 -17.98 7.02
N PHE A 232 -9.05 -16.93 6.24
CA PHE A 232 -9.68 -15.71 6.70
C PHE A 232 -10.89 -15.36 5.85
N ASP A 233 -12.00 -15.00 6.49
CA ASP A 233 -13.17 -14.43 5.83
C ASP A 233 -12.94 -12.92 5.69
N ILE A 234 -12.62 -12.46 4.47
CA ILE A 234 -12.13 -11.10 4.23
C ILE A 234 -13.27 -10.22 3.69
N ASP A 235 -13.66 -9.20 4.46
CA ASP A 235 -14.70 -8.24 4.06
C ASP A 235 -14.17 -7.23 3.03
N LEU A 236 -12.89 -6.81 3.21
CA LEU A 236 -12.24 -5.83 2.34
C LEU A 236 -10.79 -6.22 2.07
N ALA A 237 -10.40 -6.25 0.79
CA ALA A 237 -9.01 -6.38 0.37
C ALA A 237 -8.50 -5.08 -0.28
N LEU A 238 -7.38 -4.56 0.24
CA LEU A 238 -6.63 -3.45 -0.33
C LEU A 238 -5.49 -4.06 -1.14
N ILE A 239 -5.62 -4.06 -2.47
CA ILE A 239 -4.74 -4.81 -3.38
C ILE A 239 -3.99 -3.83 -4.31
N PRO A 240 -2.64 -3.90 -4.38
CA PRO A 240 -1.88 -3.14 -5.37
C PRO A 240 -2.23 -3.59 -6.78
N ILE A 241 -2.22 -2.67 -7.77
CA ILE A 241 -2.47 -2.97 -9.19
C ILE A 241 -1.33 -2.55 -10.12
N GLY A 242 -0.21 -2.14 -9.56
CA GLY A 242 0.94 -1.65 -10.32
C GLY A 242 2.17 -1.44 -9.44
N PRO A 243 3.23 -0.83 -10.03
CA PRO A 243 3.35 -0.39 -11.42
C PRO A 243 3.52 -1.54 -12.40
N CYS A 244 2.97 -1.42 -13.59
CA CYS A 244 3.13 -2.41 -14.65
C CYS A 244 3.43 -1.77 -16.02
N ARG A 245 4.22 -2.47 -16.86
CA ARG A 245 4.42 -2.13 -18.28
C ARG A 245 3.37 -2.81 -19.14
N ASP A 246 3.18 -4.09 -18.86
CA ASP A 246 2.09 -4.89 -19.41
C ASP A 246 1.20 -5.28 -18.23
N CYS A 247 0.05 -4.65 -18.15
CA CYS A 247 -0.87 -4.83 -17.03
C CYS A 247 -1.86 -6.00 -17.26
N GLU A 248 -1.81 -6.63 -18.42
CA GLU A 248 -2.55 -7.87 -18.74
C GLU A 248 -1.75 -9.13 -18.38
N GLU A 249 -0.44 -9.04 -18.11
CA GLU A 249 0.34 -10.12 -17.49
C GLU A 249 -0.02 -10.27 -16.02
N ILE A 250 0.39 -11.39 -15.39
CA ILE A 250 0.07 -11.67 -13.98
C ILE A 250 0.87 -10.79 -13.01
N SER A 251 2.16 -10.61 -13.28
CA SER A 251 3.07 -9.85 -12.43
C SER A 251 4.18 -9.21 -13.24
N ASN A 252 4.63 -8.05 -12.77
CA ASN A 252 5.79 -7.36 -13.29
C ASN A 252 6.90 -7.39 -12.24
N PHE A 253 7.78 -8.36 -12.32
CA PHE A 253 8.88 -8.61 -11.39
C PHE A 253 8.37 -8.84 -9.95
N SER A 254 8.36 -7.82 -9.10
CA SER A 254 7.97 -7.89 -7.68
C SER A 254 6.63 -7.20 -7.37
N HIS A 255 5.88 -6.84 -8.41
CA HIS A 255 4.57 -6.19 -8.29
C HIS A 255 3.52 -6.97 -9.06
N VAL A 256 2.37 -7.13 -8.47
CA VAL A 256 1.17 -7.61 -9.15
C VAL A 256 0.69 -6.55 -10.14
N THR A 257 0.11 -6.99 -11.25
CA THR A 257 -0.49 -6.12 -12.26
C THR A 257 -2.00 -6.01 -12.06
N SER A 258 -2.68 -5.26 -12.90
CA SER A 258 -4.15 -5.17 -12.88
C SER A 258 -4.81 -6.53 -13.08
N TYR A 259 -4.31 -7.35 -14.01
CA TYR A 259 -4.82 -8.72 -14.20
C TYR A 259 -4.49 -9.64 -13.01
N GLY A 260 -3.25 -9.60 -12.54
CA GLY A 260 -2.85 -10.40 -11.37
C GLY A 260 -3.60 -10.01 -10.09
N ALA A 261 -4.00 -8.74 -9.95
CA ALA A 261 -4.79 -8.28 -8.82
C ALA A 261 -6.22 -8.87 -8.82
N LEU A 262 -6.83 -9.09 -9.98
CA LEU A 262 -8.11 -9.80 -10.08
C LEU A 262 -7.97 -11.26 -9.65
N LEU A 263 -6.91 -11.95 -10.10
CA LEU A 263 -6.62 -13.31 -9.65
C LEU A 263 -6.38 -13.38 -8.14
N MET A 264 -5.65 -12.41 -7.61
CA MET A 264 -5.40 -12.29 -6.17
C MET A 264 -6.69 -12.05 -5.39
N PHE A 265 -7.58 -11.21 -5.89
CA PHE A 265 -8.88 -10.92 -5.30
C PHE A 265 -9.77 -12.18 -5.23
N ASP A 266 -9.79 -12.96 -6.31
CA ASP A 266 -10.54 -14.22 -6.36
C ASP A 266 -9.95 -15.27 -5.40
N ASP A 267 -8.63 -15.40 -5.35
CA ASP A 267 -7.95 -16.35 -4.47
C ASP A 267 -8.12 -15.99 -2.97
N LEU A 268 -8.14 -14.72 -2.65
CA LEU A 268 -8.42 -14.20 -1.30
C LEU A 268 -9.87 -14.41 -0.90
N LYS A 269 -10.78 -14.61 -1.86
CA LYS A 269 -12.24 -14.73 -1.65
C LYS A 269 -12.85 -13.55 -0.92
N ALA A 270 -12.20 -12.38 -0.97
CA ALA A 270 -12.65 -11.19 -0.28
C ALA A 270 -14.00 -10.70 -0.84
N ASP A 271 -14.85 -10.11 0.01
CA ASP A 271 -16.15 -9.60 -0.43
C ASP A 271 -15.99 -8.35 -1.27
N ASN A 272 -15.11 -7.43 -0.87
CA ASN A 272 -14.85 -6.18 -1.57
C ASN A 272 -13.35 -5.97 -1.80
N MET A 273 -13.02 -5.18 -2.83
CA MET A 273 -11.66 -4.76 -3.14
C MET A 273 -11.59 -3.25 -3.35
N ILE A 274 -10.55 -2.61 -2.82
CA ILE A 274 -10.08 -1.30 -3.26
C ILE A 274 -8.71 -1.49 -3.91
N PRO A 275 -8.53 -1.13 -5.19
CA PRO A 275 -7.21 -1.09 -5.82
C PRO A 275 -6.39 0.06 -5.25
N VAL A 276 -5.10 -0.19 -5.01
CA VAL A 276 -4.12 0.78 -4.51
C VAL A 276 -2.83 0.70 -5.32
N HIS A 277 -1.83 1.50 -5.00
CA HIS A 277 -0.49 1.52 -5.60
C HIS A 277 -0.49 1.87 -7.10
N TYR A 278 -1.25 2.92 -7.47
CA TYR A 278 -1.31 3.47 -8.82
C TYR A 278 -1.59 4.98 -8.76
N GLY A 279 -1.43 5.66 -9.88
CA GLY A 279 -1.98 7.00 -10.15
C GLY A 279 -1.41 8.18 -9.38
N ALA A 280 -0.98 7.98 -8.14
CA ALA A 280 -0.66 9.08 -7.21
C ALA A 280 0.72 9.72 -7.40
N LEU A 281 1.69 9.00 -7.96
CA LEU A 281 3.08 9.44 -8.07
C LEU A 281 3.47 9.66 -9.53
N THR A 282 4.26 10.73 -9.77
CA THR A 282 4.81 11.03 -11.10
C THR A 282 6.07 10.20 -11.35
N TYR A 283 5.94 8.90 -11.38
CA TYR A 283 6.97 8.03 -11.90
C TYR A 283 6.43 7.24 -13.07
N ARG A 284 7.19 7.17 -14.17
CA ARG A 284 6.80 6.60 -15.47
C ARG A 284 5.78 7.42 -16.28
N ARG A 285 5.69 7.08 -17.56
CA ARG A 285 4.96 7.83 -18.58
C ARG A 285 3.45 7.92 -18.36
N ASP A 286 2.87 6.90 -17.73
CA ASP A 286 1.43 6.87 -17.45
C ASP A 286 1.15 6.14 -16.11
N PRO A 287 1.11 6.87 -14.99
CA PRO A 287 0.82 6.27 -13.69
C PRO A 287 -0.62 5.78 -13.55
N ASP A 288 -1.53 6.19 -14.44
CA ASP A 288 -2.95 5.79 -14.44
C ASP A 288 -3.20 4.56 -15.32
N PHE A 289 -2.21 4.13 -16.11
CA PHE A 289 -2.35 2.99 -17.02
C PHE A 289 -2.83 1.70 -16.32
N PRO A 290 -2.34 1.32 -15.13
CA PRO A 290 -2.88 0.17 -14.41
C PRO A 290 -4.39 0.26 -14.16
N LEU A 291 -4.90 1.44 -13.82
CA LEU A 291 -6.32 1.66 -13.60
C LEU A 291 -7.14 1.52 -14.87
N LEU A 292 -6.64 2.02 -15.99
CA LEU A 292 -7.33 1.90 -17.29
C LEU A 292 -7.49 0.43 -17.68
N VAL A 293 -6.43 -0.36 -17.52
CA VAL A 293 -6.46 -1.81 -17.80
C VAL A 293 -7.39 -2.53 -16.83
N LEU A 294 -7.36 -2.19 -15.53
CA LEU A 294 -8.27 -2.80 -14.56
C LEU A 294 -9.75 -2.56 -14.93
N LYS A 295 -10.11 -1.34 -15.33
CA LYS A 295 -11.49 -1.02 -15.74
C LYS A 295 -11.93 -1.83 -16.96
N ASP A 296 -11.07 -1.96 -17.97
CA ASP A 296 -11.33 -2.77 -19.17
C ASP A 296 -11.52 -4.27 -18.82
N LEU A 297 -10.65 -4.80 -17.94
CA LEU A 297 -10.76 -6.19 -17.46
C LEU A 297 -12.05 -6.45 -16.67
N ILE A 298 -12.46 -5.50 -15.82
CA ILE A 298 -13.73 -5.58 -15.08
C ILE A 298 -14.90 -5.63 -16.07
N GLU A 299 -14.94 -4.71 -17.04
CA GLU A 299 -16.01 -4.67 -18.05
C GLU A 299 -16.08 -5.95 -18.88
N LYS A 300 -14.96 -6.44 -19.36
CA LYS A 300 -14.87 -7.70 -20.12
C LYS A 300 -15.36 -8.91 -19.30
N ASN A 301 -14.95 -9.00 -18.04
CA ASN A 301 -15.35 -10.09 -17.16
C ASN A 301 -16.85 -10.04 -16.85
N ASP A 302 -17.40 -8.88 -16.50
CA ASP A 302 -18.79 -8.72 -16.15
C ASP A 302 -19.73 -9.01 -17.33
N ASN A 303 -19.32 -8.63 -18.55
CA ASN A 303 -20.04 -8.97 -19.77
C ASN A 303 -20.07 -10.49 -20.00
N THR A 304 -18.93 -11.17 -19.82
CA THR A 304 -18.83 -12.63 -19.96
C THR A 304 -19.65 -13.35 -18.89
N ASN A 305 -19.59 -12.93 -17.65
CA ASN A 305 -20.34 -13.50 -16.54
C ASN A 305 -21.85 -13.32 -16.72
N SER A 306 -22.29 -12.15 -17.19
CA SER A 306 -23.70 -11.89 -17.50
C SER A 306 -24.23 -12.83 -18.59
N MET A 307 -23.45 -13.11 -19.63
CA MET A 307 -23.79 -14.06 -20.69
C MET A 307 -23.85 -15.50 -20.18
N ALA A 308 -23.03 -15.84 -19.19
CA ALA A 308 -22.99 -17.16 -18.55
C ALA A 308 -24.03 -17.35 -17.43
N GLY A 309 -24.79 -16.31 -17.08
CA GLY A 309 -25.76 -16.33 -15.97
C GLY A 309 -25.11 -16.37 -14.59
N ILE A 310 -23.86 -15.92 -14.47
CA ILE A 310 -23.12 -15.83 -13.20
C ILE A 310 -23.45 -14.49 -12.54
N ASP A 311 -23.99 -14.53 -11.33
CA ASP A 311 -24.52 -13.36 -10.60
C ASP A 311 -23.45 -12.63 -9.74
N ARG A 312 -22.16 -12.85 -10.01
CA ARG A 312 -21.05 -12.19 -9.30
C ARG A 312 -20.27 -11.29 -10.27
N LYS A 313 -20.49 -9.98 -10.17
CA LYS A 313 -19.82 -8.98 -10.99
C LYS A 313 -18.69 -8.30 -10.23
N TYR A 314 -17.56 -8.11 -10.90
CA TYR A 314 -16.44 -7.33 -10.33
C TYR A 314 -16.84 -5.88 -10.10
N SER A 315 -17.61 -5.26 -10.98
CA SER A 315 -18.07 -3.86 -10.83
C SER A 315 -18.86 -3.60 -9.55
N GLU A 316 -19.52 -4.61 -9.00
CA GLU A 316 -20.26 -4.51 -7.75
C GLU A 316 -19.38 -4.64 -6.51
N ARG A 317 -18.22 -5.27 -6.64
CA ARG A 317 -17.32 -5.63 -5.55
C ARG A 317 -16.01 -4.84 -5.53
N ILE A 318 -15.55 -4.36 -6.69
CA ILE A 318 -14.32 -3.56 -6.80
C ILE A 318 -14.68 -2.09 -6.74
N LYS A 319 -14.20 -1.40 -5.72
CA LYS A 319 -14.47 0.01 -5.42
C LYS A 319 -13.27 0.85 -5.81
N ILE A 320 -13.34 1.48 -6.97
CA ILE A 320 -12.30 2.39 -7.47
C ILE A 320 -12.58 3.77 -6.88
N LEU A 321 -11.67 4.24 -6.03
CA LEU A 321 -11.79 5.54 -5.36
C LEU A 321 -10.91 6.60 -6.03
N ASP A 322 -11.35 7.85 -6.03
CA ASP A 322 -10.48 9.00 -6.27
C ASP A 322 -9.66 9.33 -5.01
N GLU A 323 -8.48 9.96 -5.16
CA GLU A 323 -7.72 10.44 -4.00
C GLU A 323 -8.56 11.41 -3.16
N GLY A 324 -8.71 11.12 -1.88
CA GLY A 324 -9.57 11.84 -0.95
C GLY A 324 -11.01 11.32 -0.90
N GLU A 325 -11.35 10.33 -1.70
CA GLU A 325 -12.64 9.67 -1.57
C GLU A 325 -12.62 8.68 -0.41
N GLN A 326 -13.69 8.70 0.37
CA GLN A 326 -13.90 7.80 1.49
C GLN A 326 -15.17 6.98 1.28
N MET A 327 -15.03 5.67 1.31
CA MET A 327 -16.14 4.75 1.23
C MET A 327 -16.47 4.15 2.60
N VAL A 328 -17.75 4.10 2.91
CA VAL A 328 -18.29 3.35 4.07
C VAL A 328 -18.88 2.05 3.53
N PHE A 329 -18.35 0.93 4.02
CA PHE A 329 -18.82 -0.42 3.63
C PHE A 329 -19.95 -0.91 4.51
N GLU A 330 -19.84 -0.66 5.83
CA GLU A 330 -20.85 -1.05 6.79
C GLU A 330 -21.08 0.03 7.84
N TYR A 331 -22.36 0.21 8.22
CA TYR A 331 -22.80 1.04 9.34
C TYR A 331 -23.16 0.19 10.55
N ILE A 332 -23.01 0.76 11.74
CA ILE A 332 -23.51 0.15 12.98
C ILE A 332 -25.03 0.26 12.96
N GLU A 333 -25.73 -0.87 13.08
CA GLU A 333 -27.18 -0.85 13.23
C GLU A 333 -27.59 -0.21 14.56
N ILE A 334 -28.22 0.94 14.50
CA ILE A 334 -28.82 1.56 15.67
C ILE A 334 -30.14 0.81 15.91
N LYS A 335 -30.16 -0.08 16.91
CA LYS A 335 -31.42 -0.64 17.40
C LYS A 335 -32.18 0.47 18.13
N ASN A 336 -33.23 1.00 17.46
CA ASN A 336 -34.20 1.93 18.06
C ASN A 336 -34.99 1.24 19.17
#